data_0448bf542388b022a05ea0c2a83dbf9f
#
_entry.id   0448bf542388b022a05ea0c2a83dbf9f
#
_cell.length_a   1.000
_cell.length_b   1.000
_cell.length_c   1.000
_cell.angle_alpha   90.00
_cell.angle_beta   90.00
_cell.angle_gamma   90.00
#
_symmetry.space_group_name_H-M   'P 1'
#
loop_
_entity.id
_entity.type
_entity.pdbx_description
1 polymer ?
#
loop_
_entity_poly.entity_id
_entity_poly.type
_entity_poly.pdbx_seq_one_letter_code
_entity_poly.pdbx_strand_id
1 'polypeptide(L)'
;MTSSLDAAIIPVTLTVNGKIGLTLWAPPWEDDEGEEWQGFLGDGNKILLFPNARELAEFIATGEENDLSDHPAWGQIIKLTPDDLRPSGEDAYDLDEVYTWAAGDPDPVHVSALANVVDMVANIADCCDDGALRGLVVNTPEYAELVSDDVSYQGREGAKRWSDLGDVIAETWERAITRVEGWCDWRGDFADSDLEAETVWDRIGAEPVELVFSDARYVTVRGYVEGDEVTFLGSDGEVAAFTEVADLATFCRSAKNHDLVKLEWWDELAETEDDEVFAPALDASYDLTSPSTRGAEVVRELVAYCDLEAEEADLDDPIDPQTWDSIVAEIQTCLQLED
;
A
#
# COMPACT_ATOMS: atom_id res chain seq x y z
N MET A 1 -17.60 -26.21 -11.19
CA MET A 1 -17.39 -25.59 -9.89
C MET A 1 -16.38 -24.49 -10.16
N THR A 2 -16.84 -23.32 -10.55
CA THR A 2 -16.03 -22.11 -10.67
C THR A 2 -15.69 -21.69 -9.26
N SER A 3 -14.41 -21.65 -8.96
CA SER A 3 -13.86 -21.05 -7.74
C SER A 3 -14.46 -19.65 -7.63
N SER A 4 -15.13 -19.34 -6.53
CA SER A 4 -15.46 -17.95 -6.21
C SER A 4 -14.11 -17.23 -6.13
N LEU A 5 -13.89 -16.27 -7.01
CA LEU A 5 -12.81 -15.31 -6.89
C LEU A 5 -12.93 -14.72 -5.49
N ASP A 6 -11.84 -14.70 -4.76
CA ASP A 6 -11.79 -14.38 -3.34
C ASP A 6 -12.40 -13.00 -3.11
N ALA A 7 -13.63 -12.99 -2.58
CA ALA A 7 -14.25 -11.77 -2.10
C ALA A 7 -13.38 -11.26 -0.93
N ALA A 8 -12.58 -10.24 -1.20
CA ALA A 8 -11.66 -9.66 -0.25
C ALA A 8 -12.27 -8.40 0.39
N ILE A 9 -11.90 -8.13 1.62
CA ILE A 9 -12.04 -6.83 2.26
C ILE A 9 -10.64 -6.39 2.63
N ILE A 10 -10.23 -5.23 2.16
CA ILE A 10 -8.89 -4.69 2.37
C ILE A 10 -8.92 -3.40 3.19
N PRO A 11 -7.96 -3.18 4.09
CA PRO A 11 -7.76 -1.90 4.75
C PRO A 11 -7.22 -0.90 3.74
N VAL A 12 -7.78 0.32 3.71
CA VAL A 12 -7.33 1.41 2.84
C VAL A 12 -7.26 2.71 3.61
N THR A 13 -6.35 3.60 3.26
CA THR A 13 -6.35 4.98 3.75
C THR A 13 -6.85 5.93 2.68
N LEU A 14 -7.58 6.95 3.13
CA LEU A 14 -8.01 8.08 2.30
C LEU A 14 -7.47 9.38 2.91
N THR A 15 -6.68 10.12 2.13
CA THR A 15 -6.28 11.49 2.48
C THR A 15 -7.22 12.47 1.80
N VAL A 16 -7.91 13.29 2.59
CA VAL A 16 -8.91 14.26 2.12
C VAL A 16 -8.77 15.56 2.91
N ASN A 17 -8.42 16.66 2.25
CA ASN A 17 -8.22 17.98 2.85
C ASN A 17 -7.26 17.96 4.06
N GLY A 18 -6.09 17.32 3.90
CA GLY A 18 -5.04 17.21 4.92
C GLY A 18 -5.38 16.28 6.08
N LYS A 19 -6.43 15.48 5.96
CA LYS A 19 -6.84 14.53 6.99
C LYS A 19 -6.79 13.11 6.45
N ILE A 20 -6.06 12.24 7.13
CA ILE A 20 -5.90 10.85 6.75
C ILE A 20 -6.81 9.98 7.61
N GLY A 21 -7.56 9.09 7.00
CA GLY A 21 -8.45 8.17 7.69
C GLY A 21 -8.38 6.76 7.14
N LEU A 22 -8.35 5.79 8.03
CA LEU A 22 -8.35 4.36 7.73
C LEU A 22 -9.78 3.83 7.65
N THR A 23 -10.07 3.05 6.63
CA THR A 23 -11.35 2.36 6.45
C THR A 23 -11.12 0.95 5.87
N LEU A 24 -12.22 0.23 5.63
CA LEU A 24 -12.20 -1.03 4.89
C LEU A 24 -12.95 -0.85 3.57
N TRP A 25 -12.40 -1.45 2.53
CA TRP A 25 -13.02 -1.49 1.20
C TRP A 25 -13.15 -2.93 0.73
N ALA A 26 -14.33 -3.27 0.22
CA ALA A 26 -14.58 -4.49 -0.51
C ALA A 26 -14.62 -4.16 -2.01
N PRO A 27 -13.58 -4.53 -2.79
CA PRO A 27 -13.56 -4.37 -4.23
C PRO A 27 -14.74 -5.09 -4.90
N PRO A 28 -15.09 -4.77 -6.14
CA PRO A 28 -16.18 -5.44 -6.84
C PRO A 28 -16.07 -6.96 -6.81
N TRP A 29 -17.11 -7.63 -6.35
CA TRP A 29 -17.23 -9.10 -6.38
C TRP A 29 -18.61 -9.52 -6.88
N GLU A 30 -18.70 -10.71 -7.41
CA GLU A 30 -19.95 -11.30 -7.90
C GLU A 30 -20.48 -12.32 -6.87
N ASP A 31 -21.73 -12.17 -6.48
CA ASP A 31 -22.38 -13.09 -5.56
C ASP A 31 -22.86 -14.40 -6.27
N ASP A 32 -23.42 -15.34 -5.49
CA ASP A 32 -23.93 -16.61 -6.01
C ASP A 32 -25.11 -16.44 -6.99
N GLU A 33 -25.75 -15.28 -7.05
CA GLU A 33 -26.85 -14.93 -7.94
C GLU A 33 -26.38 -14.20 -9.21
N GLY A 34 -25.07 -13.85 -9.28
CA GLY A 34 -24.44 -13.16 -10.39
C GLY A 34 -24.66 -11.63 -10.35
N GLU A 35 -24.94 -11.10 -9.16
CA GLU A 35 -24.99 -9.65 -8.94
C GLU A 35 -23.62 -9.14 -8.47
N GLU A 36 -23.18 -8.02 -9.06
CA GLU A 36 -21.92 -7.35 -8.69
C GLU A 36 -22.16 -6.46 -7.45
N TRP A 37 -21.31 -6.60 -6.46
CA TRP A 37 -21.31 -5.83 -5.23
C TRP A 37 -19.95 -5.17 -5.02
N GLN A 38 -19.94 -4.04 -4.37
CA GLN A 38 -18.76 -3.39 -3.80
C GLN A 38 -19.19 -2.49 -2.64
N GLY A 39 -18.29 -2.19 -1.71
CA GLY A 39 -18.68 -1.36 -0.58
C GLY A 39 -17.53 -0.92 0.29
N PHE A 40 -17.74 0.17 0.99
CA PHE A 40 -16.87 0.62 2.07
C PHE A 40 -17.48 0.26 3.43
N LEU A 41 -16.62 0.21 4.45
CA LEU A 41 -17.11 0.19 5.82
C LEU A 41 -17.94 1.45 6.07
N GLY A 42 -19.24 1.28 6.16
CA GLY A 42 -20.20 2.39 6.17
C GLY A 42 -21.36 2.18 7.12
N ASP A 43 -22.12 3.25 7.30
CA ASP A 43 -23.40 3.28 8.00
C ASP A 43 -24.44 3.95 7.08
N GLY A 44 -24.92 3.16 6.12
CA GLY A 44 -26.03 3.47 5.20
C GLY A 44 -25.79 4.55 4.15
N ASN A 45 -24.98 5.58 4.38
CA ASN A 45 -24.65 6.64 3.42
C ASN A 45 -23.34 7.37 3.77
N LYS A 46 -22.51 6.80 4.61
CA LYS A 46 -21.24 7.41 5.02
C LYS A 46 -20.14 6.37 5.08
N ILE A 47 -18.97 6.75 4.63
CA ILE A 47 -17.75 5.98 4.80
C ILE A 47 -17.19 6.30 6.19
N LEU A 48 -17.04 5.28 7.03
CA LEU A 48 -16.46 5.43 8.37
C LEU A 48 -14.94 5.45 8.27
N LEU A 49 -14.33 6.51 8.77
CA LEU A 49 -12.88 6.72 8.75
C LEU A 49 -12.35 6.83 10.17
N PHE A 50 -11.29 6.09 10.47
CA PHE A 50 -10.69 5.97 11.79
C PHE A 50 -9.26 6.53 11.80
N PRO A 51 -8.77 7.07 12.94
CA PRO A 51 -7.44 7.66 13.03
C PRO A 51 -6.30 6.64 13.05
N ASN A 52 -6.58 5.37 13.32
CA ASN A 52 -5.60 4.30 13.42
C ASN A 52 -6.25 2.92 13.39
N ALA A 53 -5.43 1.89 13.18
CA ALA A 53 -5.88 0.50 13.10
C ALA A 53 -6.47 -0.04 14.42
N ARG A 54 -6.06 0.50 15.56
CA ARG A 54 -6.61 0.10 16.87
C ARG A 54 -8.07 0.54 17.01
N GLU A 55 -8.39 1.80 16.68
CA GLU A 55 -9.77 2.29 16.78
C GLU A 55 -10.68 1.61 15.76
N LEU A 56 -10.18 1.31 14.55
CA LEU A 56 -10.88 0.50 13.57
C LEU A 56 -11.17 -0.91 14.13
N ALA A 57 -10.18 -1.60 14.72
CA ALA A 57 -10.36 -2.90 15.32
C ALA A 57 -11.35 -2.87 16.50
N GLU A 58 -11.29 -1.84 17.34
CA GLU A 58 -12.25 -1.64 18.43
C GLU A 58 -13.67 -1.49 17.91
N PHE A 59 -13.88 -0.70 16.85
CA PHE A 59 -15.18 -0.57 16.20
C PHE A 59 -15.68 -1.91 15.64
N ILE A 60 -14.86 -2.64 14.90
CA ILE A 60 -15.20 -3.98 14.37
C ILE A 60 -15.62 -4.92 15.50
N ALA A 61 -14.91 -4.88 16.63
CA ALA A 61 -15.18 -5.73 17.80
C ALA A 61 -16.51 -5.38 18.50
N THR A 62 -17.08 -4.18 18.30
CA THR A 62 -18.40 -3.85 18.87
C THR A 62 -19.51 -4.73 18.30
N GLY A 63 -19.34 -5.23 17.07
CA GLY A 63 -20.34 -5.96 16.34
C GLY A 63 -21.51 -5.09 15.86
N GLU A 64 -21.32 -3.77 15.78
CA GLU A 64 -22.31 -2.88 15.18
C GLU A 64 -22.55 -3.26 13.73
N GLU A 65 -23.82 -3.24 13.32
CA GLU A 65 -24.24 -3.49 11.94
C GLU A 65 -23.67 -2.39 11.03
N ASN A 66 -23.06 -2.77 9.93
CA ASN A 66 -22.45 -1.89 8.96
C ASN A 66 -22.61 -2.45 7.53
N ASP A 67 -22.29 -1.65 6.52
CA ASP A 67 -22.56 -1.99 5.12
C ASP A 67 -21.75 -3.21 4.60
N LEU A 68 -20.69 -3.63 5.31
CA LEU A 68 -19.92 -4.84 5.00
C LEU A 68 -20.32 -6.08 5.81
N SER A 69 -21.31 -5.98 6.72
CA SER A 69 -21.67 -7.06 7.63
C SER A 69 -22.16 -8.34 6.91
N ASP A 70 -22.75 -8.20 5.73
CA ASP A 70 -23.25 -9.31 4.90
C ASP A 70 -22.19 -9.82 3.90
N HIS A 71 -21.00 -9.18 3.84
CA HIS A 71 -19.93 -9.60 2.94
C HIS A 71 -19.37 -10.98 3.33
N PRO A 72 -19.11 -11.91 2.37
CA PRO A 72 -18.63 -13.28 2.66
C PRO A 72 -17.35 -13.33 3.51
N ALA A 73 -16.43 -12.37 3.33
CA ALA A 73 -15.19 -12.26 4.08
C ALA A 73 -15.35 -11.64 5.47
N TRP A 74 -16.49 -11.01 5.80
CA TRP A 74 -16.66 -10.30 7.08
C TRP A 74 -16.35 -11.16 8.31
N GLY A 75 -16.70 -12.43 8.26
CA GLY A 75 -16.40 -13.40 9.33
C GLY A 75 -14.89 -13.64 9.57
N GLN A 76 -14.02 -13.22 8.64
CA GLN A 76 -12.57 -13.24 8.81
C GLN A 76 -12.09 -11.89 9.38
N ILE A 77 -12.61 -10.78 8.86
CA ILE A 77 -12.27 -9.41 9.29
C ILE A 77 -12.46 -9.22 10.79
N ILE A 78 -13.54 -9.72 11.36
CA ILE A 78 -13.80 -9.60 12.81
C ILE A 78 -12.79 -10.34 13.72
N LYS A 79 -11.84 -11.06 13.14
CA LYS A 79 -10.80 -11.80 13.87
C LYS A 79 -9.42 -11.18 13.71
N LEU A 80 -9.30 -10.17 12.85
CA LEU A 80 -8.04 -9.51 12.58
C LEU A 80 -7.58 -8.69 13.79
N THR A 81 -6.28 -8.64 13.95
CA THR A 81 -5.63 -7.75 14.94
C THR A 81 -5.46 -6.35 14.35
N PRO A 82 -5.16 -5.33 15.16
CA PRO A 82 -4.82 -4.00 14.62
C PRO A 82 -3.67 -4.01 13.60
N ASP A 83 -2.69 -4.88 13.77
CA ASP A 83 -1.56 -4.98 12.82
C ASP A 83 -2.00 -5.55 11.46
N ASP A 84 -2.97 -6.49 11.46
CA ASP A 84 -3.54 -7.02 10.22
C ASP A 84 -4.45 -6.01 9.49
N LEU A 85 -4.84 -4.93 10.16
CA LEU A 85 -5.69 -3.86 9.62
C LEU A 85 -4.88 -2.63 9.15
N ARG A 86 -3.55 -2.72 9.13
CA ARG A 86 -2.70 -1.70 8.52
C ARG A 86 -2.74 -1.87 7.00
N PRO A 87 -3.04 -0.82 6.24
CA PRO A 87 -2.99 -0.88 4.78
C PRO A 87 -1.55 -1.05 4.30
N SER A 88 -1.37 -1.62 3.12
CA SER A 88 -0.12 -1.53 2.37
C SER A 88 0.01 -0.14 1.73
N GLY A 89 1.21 0.26 1.31
CA GLY A 89 1.41 1.53 0.61
C GLY A 89 0.55 1.63 -0.67
N GLU A 90 0.31 0.51 -1.36
CA GLU A 90 -0.55 0.44 -2.56
C GLU A 90 -2.03 0.73 -2.26
N ASP A 91 -2.45 0.59 -1.00
CA ASP A 91 -3.82 0.80 -0.52
C ASP A 91 -4.00 2.20 0.11
N ALA A 92 -3.05 3.10 -0.10
CA ALA A 92 -3.11 4.49 0.32
C ALA A 92 -3.55 5.38 -0.85
N TYR A 93 -4.60 6.16 -0.65
CA TYR A 93 -5.19 7.01 -1.69
C TYR A 93 -5.17 8.47 -1.23
N ASP A 94 -4.20 9.23 -1.75
CA ASP A 94 -4.04 10.66 -1.42
C ASP A 94 -4.75 11.54 -2.46
N LEU A 95 -5.92 12.07 -2.10
CA LEU A 95 -6.68 12.94 -2.98
C LEU A 95 -6.09 14.36 -3.05
N ASP A 96 -5.25 14.73 -2.11
CA ASP A 96 -4.69 16.09 -2.02
C ASP A 96 -3.46 16.23 -2.93
N GLU A 97 -2.69 15.16 -3.13
CA GLU A 97 -1.49 15.14 -3.98
C GLU A 97 -1.77 15.15 -5.50
N VAL A 98 -3.01 14.95 -5.92
CA VAL A 98 -3.40 14.89 -7.34
C VAL A 98 -2.94 16.13 -8.12
N TYR A 99 -2.96 17.32 -7.52
CA TYR A 99 -2.48 18.53 -8.17
C TYR A 99 -0.97 18.54 -8.36
N THR A 100 -0.22 18.02 -7.38
CA THR A 100 1.24 17.92 -7.42
C THR A 100 1.66 16.95 -8.52
N TRP A 101 1.07 15.77 -8.56
CA TRP A 101 1.37 14.77 -9.59
C TRP A 101 1.01 15.27 -10.99
N ALA A 102 -0.17 15.88 -11.16
CA ALA A 102 -0.59 16.41 -12.46
C ALA A 102 0.25 17.59 -12.96
N ALA A 103 0.87 18.35 -12.07
CA ALA A 103 1.76 19.45 -12.41
C ALA A 103 3.17 18.99 -12.81
N GLY A 104 3.54 17.76 -12.42
CA GLY A 104 4.81 17.13 -12.77
C GLY A 104 4.84 16.57 -14.19
N ASP A 105 5.95 15.92 -14.54
CA ASP A 105 6.07 15.18 -15.79
C ASP A 105 5.25 13.88 -15.74
N PRO A 106 4.74 13.37 -16.88
CA PRO A 106 3.98 12.13 -16.94
C PRO A 106 4.88 10.88 -16.83
N ASP A 107 5.51 10.73 -15.69
CA ASP A 107 6.25 9.50 -15.38
C ASP A 107 5.28 8.37 -14.97
N PRO A 108 5.71 7.10 -15.03
CA PRO A 108 4.85 5.96 -14.73
C PRO A 108 4.25 5.99 -13.32
N VAL A 109 5.00 6.47 -12.32
CA VAL A 109 4.54 6.51 -10.92
C VAL A 109 3.41 7.52 -10.75
N HIS A 110 3.62 8.77 -11.21
CA HIS A 110 2.56 9.79 -11.14
C HIS A 110 1.32 9.40 -11.95
N VAL A 111 1.51 8.79 -13.13
CA VAL A 111 0.39 8.30 -13.94
C VAL A 111 -0.39 7.21 -13.20
N SER A 112 0.31 6.25 -12.60
CA SER A 112 -0.31 5.17 -11.83
C SER A 112 -1.00 5.70 -10.56
N ALA A 113 -0.35 6.55 -9.78
CA ALA A 113 -0.92 7.16 -8.58
C ALA A 113 -2.20 7.94 -8.90
N LEU A 114 -2.17 8.79 -9.94
CA LEU A 114 -3.35 9.51 -10.41
C LEU A 114 -4.47 8.56 -10.86
N ALA A 115 -4.14 7.51 -11.61
CA ALA A 115 -5.12 6.54 -12.08
C ALA A 115 -5.79 5.83 -10.90
N ASN A 116 -5.02 5.38 -9.92
CA ASN A 116 -5.51 4.69 -8.72
C ASN A 116 -6.45 5.59 -7.89
N VAL A 117 -6.06 6.85 -7.68
CA VAL A 117 -6.90 7.79 -6.92
C VAL A 117 -8.18 8.14 -7.68
N VAL A 118 -8.12 8.36 -8.99
CA VAL A 118 -9.31 8.63 -9.81
C VAL A 118 -10.26 7.42 -9.81
N ASP A 119 -9.73 6.21 -9.91
CA ASP A 119 -10.52 4.97 -9.83
C ASP A 119 -11.15 4.81 -8.44
N MET A 120 -10.40 5.05 -7.37
CA MET A 120 -10.93 5.02 -6.01
C MET A 120 -12.08 6.03 -5.83
N VAL A 121 -11.96 7.24 -6.35
CA VAL A 121 -13.05 8.26 -6.28
C VAL A 121 -14.25 7.83 -7.13
N ALA A 122 -14.04 7.12 -8.25
CA ALA A 122 -15.13 6.53 -9.01
C ALA A 122 -15.87 5.43 -8.22
N ASN A 123 -15.13 4.56 -7.53
CA ASN A 123 -15.70 3.54 -6.65
C ASN A 123 -16.49 4.16 -5.48
N ILE A 124 -15.99 5.24 -4.88
CA ILE A 124 -16.74 6.02 -3.86
C ILE A 124 -18.04 6.57 -4.46
N ALA A 125 -17.98 7.12 -5.67
CA ALA A 125 -19.18 7.66 -6.34
C ALA A 125 -20.24 6.59 -6.58
N ASP A 126 -19.81 5.37 -6.88
CA ASP A 126 -20.70 4.23 -7.11
C ASP A 126 -21.29 3.70 -5.80
N CYS A 127 -20.47 3.47 -4.78
CA CYS A 127 -20.93 3.00 -3.47
C CYS A 127 -21.87 3.97 -2.76
N CYS A 128 -21.63 5.29 -2.92
CA CYS A 128 -22.46 6.33 -2.30
C CYS A 128 -23.64 6.79 -3.18
N ASP A 129 -23.86 6.15 -4.35
CA ASP A 129 -24.85 6.56 -5.37
C ASP A 129 -24.79 8.05 -5.70
N ASP A 130 -23.58 8.61 -5.77
CA ASP A 130 -23.34 10.02 -6.04
C ASP A 130 -23.25 10.30 -7.55
N GLY A 131 -24.40 10.49 -8.19
CA GLY A 131 -24.47 10.79 -9.61
C GLY A 131 -23.74 12.07 -10.04
N ALA A 132 -23.51 13.03 -9.13
CA ALA A 132 -22.75 14.23 -9.44
C ALA A 132 -21.24 14.00 -9.37
N LEU A 133 -20.76 13.22 -8.39
CA LEU A 133 -19.35 12.79 -8.32
C LEU A 133 -19.02 11.89 -9.52
N ARG A 134 -19.88 10.92 -9.83
CA ARG A 134 -19.76 10.09 -11.03
C ARG A 134 -19.69 10.94 -12.30
N GLY A 135 -20.48 12.01 -12.39
CA GLY A 135 -20.44 12.96 -13.50
C GLY A 135 -19.11 13.70 -13.62
N LEU A 136 -18.41 13.94 -12.52
CA LEU A 136 -17.11 14.60 -12.51
C LEU A 136 -15.96 13.67 -12.90
N VAL A 137 -15.96 12.42 -12.46
CA VAL A 137 -14.83 11.50 -12.67
C VAL A 137 -15.08 10.44 -13.74
N VAL A 138 -16.19 9.73 -13.72
CA VAL A 138 -16.48 8.62 -14.65
C VAL A 138 -16.85 9.10 -16.04
N ASN A 139 -17.59 10.21 -16.14
CA ASN A 139 -18.06 10.74 -17.43
C ASN A 139 -17.10 11.75 -18.06
N THR A 140 -15.93 11.97 -17.49
CA THR A 140 -14.90 12.87 -18.02
C THR A 140 -13.93 12.05 -18.87
N PRO A 141 -13.80 12.33 -20.18
CA PRO A 141 -13.01 11.49 -21.09
C PRO A 141 -11.54 11.37 -20.69
N GLU A 142 -10.92 12.43 -20.16
CA GLU A 142 -9.53 12.48 -19.77
C GLU A 142 -9.26 11.55 -18.58
N TYR A 143 -10.18 11.45 -17.61
CA TYR A 143 -10.10 10.49 -16.51
C TYR A 143 -10.34 9.05 -17.01
N ALA A 144 -11.25 8.84 -17.94
CA ALA A 144 -11.45 7.52 -18.53
C ALA A 144 -10.22 7.05 -19.35
N GLU A 145 -9.51 7.98 -19.99
CA GLU A 145 -8.23 7.68 -20.64
C GLU A 145 -7.14 7.35 -19.63
N LEU A 146 -7.09 8.06 -18.48
CA LEU A 146 -6.10 7.87 -17.43
C LEU A 146 -6.17 6.47 -16.81
N VAL A 147 -7.36 5.98 -16.51
CA VAL A 147 -7.56 4.64 -15.90
C VAL A 147 -7.53 3.50 -16.93
N SER A 148 -7.24 3.80 -18.19
CA SER A 148 -7.15 2.81 -19.27
C SER A 148 -5.70 2.37 -19.50
N ASP A 149 -5.45 1.07 -19.45
CA ASP A 149 -4.13 0.47 -19.75
C ASP A 149 -3.64 0.70 -21.19
N ASP A 150 -4.53 1.13 -22.09
CA ASP A 150 -4.22 1.31 -23.50
C ASP A 150 -3.64 2.70 -23.83
N VAL A 151 -3.57 3.63 -22.89
CA VAL A 151 -3.21 5.02 -23.13
C VAL A 151 -1.78 5.31 -22.68
N SER A 152 -0.97 5.84 -23.60
CA SER A 152 0.40 6.28 -23.31
C SER A 152 0.50 7.80 -23.21
N TYR A 153 1.14 8.27 -22.17
CA TYR A 153 1.50 9.68 -21.97
C TYR A 153 2.90 10.03 -22.49
N GLN A 154 3.56 9.09 -23.16
CA GLN A 154 4.89 9.27 -23.73
C GLN A 154 4.86 10.02 -25.09
N GLY A 155 5.93 10.77 -25.34
CA GLY A 155 6.11 11.51 -26.59
C GLY A 155 5.17 12.71 -26.74
N ARG A 156 5.14 13.32 -27.95
CA ARG A 156 4.43 14.59 -28.18
C ARG A 156 2.92 14.52 -27.98
N GLU A 157 2.30 13.43 -28.43
CA GLU A 157 0.86 13.24 -28.27
C GLU A 157 0.52 12.92 -26.81
N GLY A 158 1.38 12.14 -26.13
CA GLY A 158 1.25 11.86 -24.72
C GLY A 158 1.37 13.11 -23.87
N ALA A 159 2.37 13.95 -24.11
CA ALA A 159 2.53 15.23 -23.41
C ALA A 159 1.31 16.16 -23.60
N LYS A 160 0.66 16.10 -24.77
CA LYS A 160 -0.58 16.85 -24.98
C LYS A 160 -1.73 16.31 -24.13
N ARG A 161 -1.92 14.98 -24.10
CA ARG A 161 -2.95 14.36 -23.24
C ARG A 161 -2.72 14.69 -21.79
N TRP A 162 -1.46 14.64 -21.32
CA TRP A 162 -1.12 15.01 -19.96
C TRP A 162 -1.49 16.45 -19.62
N SER A 163 -1.19 17.39 -20.52
CA SER A 163 -1.60 18.78 -20.36
C SER A 163 -3.12 18.96 -20.37
N ASP A 164 -3.84 18.23 -21.26
CA ASP A 164 -5.32 18.28 -21.32
C ASP A 164 -5.91 17.70 -19.99
N LEU A 165 -5.32 16.62 -19.43
CA LEU A 165 -5.68 16.05 -18.13
C LEU A 165 -5.44 17.03 -16.98
N GLY A 166 -4.28 17.71 -16.95
CA GLY A 166 -3.96 18.74 -15.94
C GLY A 166 -4.97 19.89 -15.94
N ASP A 167 -5.41 20.35 -17.11
CA ASP A 167 -6.45 21.37 -17.23
C ASP A 167 -7.79 20.89 -16.66
N VAL A 168 -8.17 19.64 -16.90
CA VAL A 168 -9.39 19.02 -16.37
C VAL A 168 -9.30 18.87 -14.84
N ILE A 169 -8.18 18.41 -14.32
CA ILE A 169 -7.94 18.30 -12.87
C ILE A 169 -8.09 19.67 -12.21
N ALA A 170 -7.47 20.70 -12.75
CA ALA A 170 -7.56 22.08 -12.22
C ALA A 170 -9.01 22.61 -12.21
N GLU A 171 -9.85 22.18 -13.15
CA GLU A 171 -11.26 22.62 -13.23
C GLU A 171 -12.20 21.79 -12.33
N THR A 172 -11.93 20.51 -12.12
CA THR A 172 -12.93 19.58 -11.58
C THR A 172 -12.58 19.00 -10.22
N TRP A 173 -11.29 18.83 -9.87
CA TRP A 173 -10.86 18.02 -8.75
C TRP A 173 -11.26 18.57 -7.38
N GLU A 174 -11.19 19.88 -7.15
CA GLU A 174 -11.66 20.49 -5.88
C GLU A 174 -13.13 20.17 -5.58
N ARG A 175 -13.95 20.09 -6.63
CA ARG A 175 -15.36 19.70 -6.48
C ARG A 175 -15.51 18.21 -6.16
N ALA A 176 -14.62 17.37 -6.71
CA ALA A 176 -14.59 15.95 -6.39
C ALA A 176 -14.21 15.73 -4.93
N ILE A 177 -13.10 16.32 -4.46
CA ILE A 177 -12.67 16.27 -3.05
C ILE A 177 -13.79 16.74 -2.11
N THR A 178 -14.41 17.89 -2.39
CA THR A 178 -15.51 18.41 -1.57
C THR A 178 -16.68 17.43 -1.46
N ARG A 179 -16.97 16.68 -2.52
CA ARG A 179 -18.03 15.68 -2.50
C ARG A 179 -17.61 14.43 -1.73
N VAL A 180 -16.38 13.95 -1.91
CA VAL A 180 -15.83 12.82 -1.15
C VAL A 180 -15.83 13.15 0.35
N GLU A 181 -15.34 14.31 0.75
CA GLU A 181 -15.37 14.77 2.14
C GLU A 181 -16.80 14.75 2.71
N GLY A 182 -17.78 15.14 1.89
CA GLY A 182 -19.20 15.07 2.25
C GLY A 182 -19.69 13.65 2.57
N TRP A 183 -19.06 12.61 2.08
CA TRP A 183 -19.38 11.22 2.37
C TRP A 183 -18.57 10.63 3.54
N CYS A 184 -17.49 11.27 3.96
CA CYS A 184 -16.66 10.84 5.08
C CYS A 184 -17.35 11.08 6.43
N ASP A 185 -17.32 10.08 7.30
CA ASP A 185 -17.67 10.19 8.73
C ASP A 185 -16.44 9.85 9.56
N TRP A 186 -15.77 10.89 10.04
CA TRP A 186 -14.52 10.81 10.78
C TRP A 186 -14.79 10.40 12.22
N ARG A 187 -14.43 9.16 12.59
CA ARG A 187 -14.67 8.56 13.90
C ARG A 187 -13.39 8.57 14.74
N GLY A 188 -13.52 8.95 16.01
CA GLY A 188 -12.41 8.96 16.96
C GLY A 188 -11.66 10.29 17.04
N ASP A 189 -10.51 10.26 17.75
CA ASP A 189 -9.65 11.44 17.96
C ASP A 189 -8.46 11.40 17.02
N PHE A 190 -8.49 12.25 16.00
CA PHE A 190 -7.43 12.36 15.00
C PHE A 190 -6.19 13.12 15.49
N ALA A 191 -6.19 13.64 16.72
CA ALA A 191 -4.97 14.18 17.33
C ALA A 191 -3.96 13.08 17.70
N ASP A 192 -4.46 11.84 17.89
CA ASP A 192 -3.65 10.65 18.18
C ASP A 192 -3.55 9.72 16.95
N SER A 193 -3.74 10.25 15.75
CA SER A 193 -3.56 9.48 14.51
C SER A 193 -2.11 9.04 14.36
N ASP A 194 -1.92 7.75 14.04
CA ASP A 194 -0.62 7.18 13.64
C ASP A 194 -0.57 6.91 12.12
N LEU A 195 -1.55 7.41 11.38
CA LEU A 195 -1.57 7.37 9.93
C LEU A 195 -0.71 8.51 9.39
N GLU A 196 0.26 8.15 8.62
CA GLU A 196 1.15 9.10 7.97
C GLU A 196 0.72 9.31 6.51
N ALA A 197 1.00 10.52 5.97
CA ALA A 197 0.90 10.73 4.54
C ALA A 197 1.91 9.83 3.82
N GLU A 198 1.63 9.49 2.56
CA GLU A 198 2.56 8.72 1.72
C GLU A 198 3.97 9.30 1.83
N THR A 199 4.91 8.46 2.25
CA THR A 199 6.31 8.85 2.40
C THR A 199 7.02 8.80 1.05
N VAL A 200 8.22 9.37 0.97
CA VAL A 200 9.07 9.17 -0.22
C VAL A 200 9.39 7.70 -0.45
N TRP A 201 9.44 6.90 0.63
CA TRP A 201 9.68 5.45 0.58
C TRP A 201 8.54 4.70 -0.12
N ASP A 202 7.29 5.02 0.23
CA ASP A 202 6.10 4.43 -0.41
C ASP A 202 6.09 4.72 -1.91
N ARG A 203 6.36 5.97 -2.28
CA ARG A 203 6.37 6.40 -3.69
C ARG A 203 7.39 5.68 -4.56
N ILE A 204 8.54 5.33 -3.98
CA ILE A 204 9.59 4.61 -4.74
C ILE A 204 9.41 3.09 -4.69
N GLY A 205 8.36 2.58 -4.04
CA GLY A 205 8.13 1.15 -3.87
C GLY A 205 9.21 0.47 -3.02
N ALA A 206 9.72 1.18 -2.00
CA ALA A 206 10.71 0.67 -1.07
C ALA A 206 10.17 0.73 0.36
N GLU A 207 10.18 -0.40 1.04
CA GLU A 207 9.65 -0.57 2.39
C GLU A 207 10.77 -0.81 3.40
N PRO A 208 11.01 0.12 4.33
CA PRO A 208 11.87 -0.16 5.49
C PRO A 208 11.21 -1.21 6.39
N VAL A 209 11.86 -2.35 6.61
CA VAL A 209 11.30 -3.49 7.34
C VAL A 209 12.19 -3.92 8.49
N GLU A 210 11.58 -4.38 9.59
CA GLU A 210 12.28 -5.01 10.70
C GLU A 210 12.17 -6.53 10.60
N LEU A 211 13.31 -7.21 10.71
CA LEU A 211 13.43 -8.67 10.80
C LEU A 211 13.79 -9.05 12.24
N VAL A 212 12.90 -9.77 12.93
CA VAL A 212 13.08 -10.17 14.34
C VAL A 212 13.52 -11.62 14.39
N PHE A 213 14.77 -11.85 14.77
CA PHE A 213 15.34 -13.17 15.05
C PHE A 213 15.33 -13.47 16.54
N SER A 214 15.62 -14.70 16.92
CA SER A 214 15.62 -15.14 18.34
C SER A 214 16.65 -14.41 19.21
N ASP A 215 17.74 -13.91 18.63
CA ASP A 215 18.89 -13.31 19.30
C ASP A 215 19.09 -11.82 18.95
N ALA A 216 18.46 -11.32 17.89
CA ALA A 216 18.66 -9.94 17.42
C ALA A 216 17.46 -9.42 16.61
N ARG A 217 17.48 -8.10 16.38
CA ARG A 217 16.58 -7.42 15.44
C ARG A 217 17.43 -6.62 14.47
N TYR A 218 17.03 -6.65 13.24
CA TYR A 218 17.70 -5.93 12.17
C TYR A 218 16.70 -5.18 11.33
N VAL A 219 17.08 -4.02 10.84
CA VAL A 219 16.31 -3.24 9.87
C VAL A 219 17.01 -3.29 8.51
N THR A 220 16.22 -3.39 7.46
CA THR A 220 16.68 -3.35 6.07
C THR A 220 15.60 -2.67 5.22
N VAL A 221 15.80 -2.62 3.89
CA VAL A 221 14.79 -2.15 2.95
C VAL A 221 14.44 -3.25 1.98
N ARG A 222 13.17 -3.49 1.81
CA ARG A 222 12.59 -4.32 0.75
C ARG A 222 12.11 -3.41 -0.38
N GLY A 223 12.22 -3.83 -1.62
CA GLY A 223 11.74 -3.07 -2.78
C GLY A 223 11.18 -3.99 -3.85
N TYR A 224 10.25 -3.45 -4.65
CA TYR A 224 9.62 -4.16 -5.75
C TYR A 224 10.16 -3.61 -7.07
N VAL A 225 10.82 -4.47 -7.86
CA VAL A 225 11.27 -4.18 -9.23
C VAL A 225 10.26 -4.70 -10.24
N GLU A 226 10.40 -4.35 -11.51
CA GLU A 226 9.48 -4.73 -12.57
C GLU A 226 8.93 -6.16 -12.45
N GLY A 227 7.59 -6.29 -12.35
CA GLY A 227 6.88 -7.57 -12.44
C GLY A 227 6.85 -8.40 -11.16
N ASP A 228 6.65 -7.80 -10.01
CA ASP A 228 6.53 -8.43 -8.68
C ASP A 228 7.82 -9.11 -8.18
N GLU A 229 8.97 -8.83 -8.79
CA GLU A 229 10.25 -9.31 -8.30
C GLU A 229 10.69 -8.49 -7.08
N VAL A 230 10.76 -9.17 -5.92
CA VAL A 230 11.21 -8.55 -4.68
C VAL A 230 12.74 -8.50 -4.63
N THR A 231 13.28 -7.36 -4.23
CA THR A 231 14.70 -7.17 -3.98
C THR A 231 14.92 -6.55 -2.58
N PHE A 232 16.14 -6.66 -2.08
CA PHE A 232 16.49 -6.10 -0.77
C PHE A 232 17.67 -5.14 -0.88
N LEU A 233 17.81 -4.26 0.12
CA LEU A 233 18.99 -3.42 0.24
C LEU A 233 20.22 -4.31 0.43
N GLY A 234 21.04 -4.41 -0.59
CA GLY A 234 22.19 -5.32 -0.61
C GLY A 234 22.68 -5.57 -2.03
N SER A 235 23.51 -6.55 -2.22
CA SER A 235 24.01 -6.97 -3.54
C SER A 235 24.50 -8.41 -3.52
N ASP A 236 24.46 -9.07 -4.68
CA ASP A 236 25.00 -10.43 -4.85
C ASP A 236 24.42 -11.47 -3.86
N GLY A 237 23.14 -11.32 -3.46
CA GLY A 237 22.46 -12.21 -2.51
C GLY A 237 22.80 -11.97 -1.05
N GLU A 238 23.49 -10.89 -0.72
CA GLU A 238 23.77 -10.45 0.65
C GLU A 238 22.90 -9.22 0.97
N VAL A 239 22.20 -9.24 2.12
CA VAL A 239 21.30 -8.19 2.56
C VAL A 239 22.02 -7.27 3.54
N ALA A 240 22.10 -5.97 3.25
CA ALA A 240 22.60 -4.97 4.19
C ALA A 240 21.60 -4.80 5.33
N ALA A 241 22.04 -5.01 6.56
CA ALA A 241 21.22 -5.01 7.74
C ALA A 241 21.81 -4.08 8.82
N PHE A 242 20.92 -3.37 9.52
CA PHE A 242 21.28 -2.37 10.51
C PHE A 242 20.58 -2.68 11.83
N THR A 243 21.16 -2.24 12.95
CA THR A 243 20.52 -2.33 14.26
C THR A 243 19.67 -1.10 14.58
N GLU A 244 19.94 0.02 13.90
CA GLU A 244 19.25 1.29 14.11
C GLU A 244 18.76 1.86 12.78
N VAL A 245 17.55 2.40 12.77
CA VAL A 245 16.95 3.04 11.59
C VAL A 245 17.76 4.24 11.09
N ALA A 246 18.43 4.95 12.00
CA ALA A 246 19.28 6.10 11.67
C ALA A 246 20.51 5.72 10.83
N ASP A 247 21.07 4.55 11.07
CA ASP A 247 22.21 4.03 10.32
C ASP A 247 21.77 3.58 8.93
N LEU A 248 20.62 2.89 8.83
CA LEU A 248 19.96 2.57 7.56
C LEU A 248 19.74 3.84 6.72
N ALA A 249 19.18 4.89 7.30
CA ALA A 249 18.95 6.16 6.62
C ALA A 249 20.24 6.78 6.07
N THR A 250 21.30 6.79 6.88
CA THR A 250 22.60 7.30 6.50
C THR A 250 23.21 6.51 5.34
N PHE A 251 23.07 5.20 5.38
CA PHE A 251 23.54 4.31 4.31
C PHE A 251 22.79 4.57 3.00
N CYS A 252 21.46 4.61 3.01
CA CYS A 252 20.64 4.83 1.84
C CYS A 252 20.96 6.17 1.12
N ARG A 253 21.32 7.22 1.86
CA ARG A 253 21.75 8.50 1.26
C ARG A 253 23.13 8.44 0.60
N SER A 254 23.99 7.55 1.02
CA SER A 254 25.41 7.54 0.60
C SER A 254 25.77 6.39 -0.31
N ALA A 255 25.14 5.24 -0.16
CA ALA A 255 25.46 4.02 -0.91
C ALA A 255 24.92 4.07 -2.34
N LYS A 256 25.76 3.66 -3.28
CA LYS A 256 25.42 3.59 -4.72
C LYS A 256 25.59 2.22 -5.33
N ASN A 257 25.86 1.22 -4.50
CA ASN A 257 26.32 -0.09 -4.98
C ASN A 257 25.47 -1.19 -4.33
N HIS A 258 24.15 -1.12 -4.51
CA HIS A 258 23.18 -2.09 -4.03
C HIS A 258 22.05 -2.27 -5.06
N ASP A 259 21.27 -3.33 -4.91
CA ASP A 259 20.28 -3.72 -5.92
C ASP A 259 19.09 -2.76 -6.01
N LEU A 260 18.74 -2.06 -4.93
CA LEU A 260 17.65 -1.08 -4.93
C LEU A 260 17.91 0.15 -5.81
N VAL A 261 19.15 0.41 -6.25
CA VAL A 261 19.40 1.47 -7.25
C VAL A 261 18.75 1.17 -8.61
N LYS A 262 18.22 -0.03 -8.80
CA LYS A 262 17.45 -0.42 -9.97
C LYS A 262 15.99 0.04 -9.90
N LEU A 263 15.50 0.42 -8.71
CA LEU A 263 14.21 1.07 -8.55
C LEU A 263 14.25 2.41 -9.27
N GLU A 264 13.23 2.69 -10.07
CA GLU A 264 13.19 3.83 -10.99
C GLU A 264 13.42 5.18 -10.30
N TRP A 265 13.02 5.30 -9.02
CA TRP A 265 13.01 6.55 -8.27
C TRP A 265 13.99 6.57 -7.08
N TRP A 266 14.93 5.63 -7.02
CA TRP A 266 15.91 5.60 -5.94
C TRP A 266 16.75 6.89 -5.83
N ASP A 267 17.04 7.53 -6.97
CA ASP A 267 17.78 8.79 -6.99
C ASP A 267 16.96 9.92 -6.32
N GLU A 268 15.63 9.92 -6.41
CA GLU A 268 14.75 10.88 -5.72
C GLU A 268 14.90 10.76 -4.20
N LEU A 269 14.90 9.54 -3.66
CA LEU A 269 15.15 9.30 -2.25
C LEU A 269 16.50 9.87 -1.82
N ALA A 270 17.56 9.59 -2.59
CA ALA A 270 18.92 10.04 -2.28
C ALA A 270 19.08 11.57 -2.35
N GLU A 271 18.28 12.26 -3.15
CA GLU A 271 18.29 13.73 -3.33
C GLU A 271 17.37 14.46 -2.35
N THR A 272 16.54 13.76 -1.58
CA THR A 272 15.66 14.38 -0.58
C THR A 272 16.48 15.07 0.51
N GLU A 273 16.42 16.40 0.55
CA GLU A 273 17.19 17.22 1.52
C GLU A 273 16.49 17.36 2.87
N ASP A 274 15.17 17.16 2.94
CA ASP A 274 14.38 17.25 4.16
C ASP A 274 14.54 15.98 5.00
N ASP A 275 15.11 16.14 6.20
CA ASP A 275 15.36 15.02 7.10
C ASP A 275 14.07 14.43 7.67
N GLU A 276 13.00 15.21 7.81
CA GLU A 276 11.71 14.71 8.30
C GLU A 276 11.00 13.88 7.23
N VAL A 277 11.08 14.31 5.96
CA VAL A 277 10.53 13.57 4.81
C VAL A 277 11.33 12.31 4.51
N PHE A 278 12.65 12.37 4.71
CA PHE A 278 13.53 11.22 4.47
C PHE A 278 13.49 10.17 5.56
N ALA A 279 13.10 10.52 6.79
CA ALA A 279 13.15 9.60 7.93
C ALA A 279 12.35 8.33 7.63
N PRO A 280 13.01 7.14 7.52
CA PRO A 280 12.27 5.93 7.22
C PRO A 280 11.43 5.52 8.44
N ALA A 281 10.13 5.45 8.25
CA ALA A 281 9.27 4.74 9.17
C ALA A 281 9.37 3.23 8.89
N LEU A 282 9.27 2.38 9.91
CA LEU A 282 9.22 0.94 9.68
C LEU A 282 7.81 0.56 9.23
N ASP A 283 7.67 0.13 8.00
CA ASP A 283 6.38 -0.27 7.44
C ASP A 283 5.91 -1.62 7.98
N ALA A 284 6.85 -2.53 8.23
CA ALA A 284 6.53 -3.82 8.77
C ALA A 284 7.61 -4.36 9.71
N SER A 285 7.17 -5.11 10.72
CA SER A 285 8.03 -5.96 11.55
C SER A 285 7.64 -7.42 11.34
N TYR A 286 8.62 -8.24 10.95
CA TYR A 286 8.44 -9.66 10.68
C TYR A 286 9.08 -10.48 11.78
N ASP A 287 8.25 -11.13 12.60
CA ASP A 287 8.72 -12.06 13.64
C ASP A 287 9.07 -13.42 13.00
N LEU A 288 10.37 -13.70 12.92
CA LEU A 288 10.94 -14.93 12.37
C LEU A 288 11.28 -15.96 13.45
N THR A 289 10.91 -15.71 14.71
CA THR A 289 11.19 -16.64 15.83
C THR A 289 10.31 -17.89 15.79
N SER A 290 9.22 -17.86 15.03
CA SER A 290 8.33 -19.00 14.83
C SER A 290 7.59 -18.89 13.48
N PRO A 291 7.18 -20.04 12.89
CA PRO A 291 6.42 -20.01 11.64
C PRO A 291 5.11 -19.22 11.76
N SER A 292 4.88 -18.32 10.81
CA SER A 292 3.63 -17.59 10.64
C SER A 292 3.40 -17.32 9.16
N THR A 293 2.17 -17.12 8.73
CA THR A 293 1.83 -16.85 7.33
C THR A 293 2.58 -15.62 6.80
N ARG A 294 2.57 -14.53 7.57
CA ARG A 294 3.26 -13.29 7.22
C ARG A 294 4.79 -13.44 7.25
N GLY A 295 5.33 -14.19 8.23
CA GLY A 295 6.76 -14.52 8.27
C GLY A 295 7.19 -15.41 7.12
N ALA A 296 6.34 -16.35 6.68
CA ALA A 296 6.62 -17.24 5.57
C ALA A 296 6.74 -16.50 4.23
N GLU A 297 5.99 -15.42 4.05
CA GLU A 297 6.05 -14.59 2.85
C GLU A 297 7.43 -13.93 2.72
N VAL A 298 7.85 -13.15 3.72
CA VAL A 298 9.16 -12.49 3.69
C VAL A 298 10.33 -13.50 3.68
N VAL A 299 10.15 -14.68 4.30
CA VAL A 299 11.15 -15.74 4.26
C VAL A 299 11.29 -16.29 2.84
N ARG A 300 10.21 -16.50 2.07
CA ARG A 300 10.29 -16.90 0.65
C ARG A 300 11.03 -15.87 -0.19
N GLU A 301 10.75 -14.59 0.02
CA GLU A 301 11.41 -13.49 -0.67
C GLU A 301 12.92 -13.45 -0.36
N LEU A 302 13.29 -13.58 0.92
CA LEU A 302 14.69 -13.63 1.35
C LEU A 302 15.43 -14.88 0.81
N VAL A 303 14.78 -16.03 0.82
CA VAL A 303 15.33 -17.27 0.24
C VAL A 303 15.62 -17.08 -1.24
N ALA A 304 14.68 -16.48 -1.98
CA ALA A 304 14.84 -16.19 -3.40
C ALA A 304 15.96 -15.16 -3.66
N TYR A 305 15.98 -14.07 -2.90
CA TYR A 305 16.99 -13.02 -3.06
C TYR A 305 18.41 -13.51 -2.70
N CYS A 306 18.54 -14.29 -1.64
CA CYS A 306 19.82 -14.83 -1.17
C CYS A 306 20.28 -16.09 -1.93
N ASP A 307 19.51 -16.56 -2.94
CA ASP A 307 19.79 -17.79 -3.70
C ASP A 307 20.02 -19.02 -2.80
N LEU A 308 19.18 -19.16 -1.75
CA LEU A 308 19.28 -20.27 -0.80
C LEU A 308 18.56 -21.52 -1.32
N GLU A 309 19.11 -22.70 -1.01
CA GLU A 309 18.54 -24.00 -1.38
C GLU A 309 17.41 -24.38 -0.39
N ALA A 310 16.23 -23.74 -0.49
CA ALA A 310 15.02 -24.17 0.21
C ALA A 310 13.94 -24.55 -0.82
N GLU A 311 13.22 -25.66 -0.57
CA GLU A 311 12.10 -26.02 -1.44
C GLU A 311 10.87 -25.16 -1.07
N GLU A 312 10.14 -24.68 -2.07
CA GLU A 312 8.92 -23.89 -1.87
C GLU A 312 7.91 -24.60 -0.96
N ALA A 313 7.83 -25.93 -1.07
CA ALA A 313 6.99 -26.78 -0.23
C ALA A 313 7.39 -26.78 1.27
N ASP A 314 8.62 -26.42 1.61
CA ASP A 314 9.09 -26.34 3.00
C ASP A 314 8.49 -25.12 3.74
N LEU A 315 7.95 -24.18 3.00
CA LEU A 315 7.31 -22.96 3.49
C LEU A 315 5.77 -22.96 3.36
N ASP A 316 5.19 -24.12 2.99
CA ASP A 316 3.73 -24.29 2.95
C ASP A 316 3.16 -24.67 4.34
N ASP A 317 2.00 -24.11 4.65
CA ASP A 317 1.32 -24.39 5.94
C ASP A 317 0.73 -25.82 6.00
N PRO A 318 1.00 -26.58 7.07
CA PRO A 318 1.75 -26.24 8.28
C PRO A 318 3.27 -26.40 8.13
N ILE A 319 4.02 -25.34 8.40
CA ILE A 319 5.48 -25.35 8.32
C ILE A 319 6.08 -26.13 9.50
N ASP A 320 7.01 -27.06 9.23
CA ASP A 320 7.73 -27.76 10.30
C ASP A 320 8.69 -26.80 11.03
N PRO A 321 8.60 -26.67 12.37
CA PRO A 321 9.41 -25.73 13.13
C PRO A 321 10.93 -25.96 12.98
N GLN A 322 11.40 -27.19 12.78
CA GLN A 322 12.85 -27.46 12.62
C GLN A 322 13.33 -27.03 11.22
N THR A 323 12.51 -27.21 10.20
CA THR A 323 12.76 -26.72 8.85
C THR A 323 12.79 -25.19 8.85
N TRP A 324 11.81 -24.54 9.51
CA TRP A 324 11.77 -23.11 9.70
C TRP A 324 13.05 -22.57 10.34
N ASP A 325 13.44 -23.12 11.50
CA ASP A 325 14.64 -22.70 12.22
C ASP A 325 15.91 -22.82 11.36
N SER A 326 15.97 -23.86 10.52
CA SER A 326 17.10 -24.06 9.60
C SER A 326 17.17 -22.98 8.52
N ILE A 327 16.03 -22.69 7.88
CA ILE A 327 15.94 -21.69 6.80
C ILE A 327 16.24 -20.29 7.37
N VAL A 328 15.65 -19.95 8.51
CA VAL A 328 15.87 -18.64 9.18
C VAL A 328 17.33 -18.48 9.59
N ALA A 329 18.00 -19.56 10.05
CA ALA A 329 19.43 -19.52 10.38
C ALA A 329 20.30 -19.31 9.13
N GLU A 330 19.95 -19.89 7.97
CA GLU A 330 20.63 -19.64 6.71
C GLU A 330 20.44 -18.20 6.23
N ILE A 331 19.21 -17.67 6.28
CA ILE A 331 18.93 -16.25 5.97
C ILE A 331 19.79 -15.33 6.84
N GLN A 332 19.89 -15.61 8.15
CA GLN A 332 20.71 -14.79 9.05
C GLN A 332 22.20 -14.76 8.66
N THR A 333 22.72 -15.79 7.97
CA THR A 333 24.10 -15.77 7.46
C THR A 333 24.29 -14.87 6.24
N CYS A 334 23.21 -14.52 5.54
CA CYS A 334 23.24 -13.62 4.38
C CYS A 334 23.15 -12.14 4.80
N LEU A 335 22.88 -11.86 6.08
CA LEU A 335 22.82 -10.49 6.57
C LEU A 335 24.24 -9.93 6.75
N GLN A 336 24.53 -8.83 6.07
CA GLN A 336 25.74 -8.04 6.25
C GLN A 336 25.43 -6.89 7.21
N LEU A 337 26.02 -6.96 8.40
CA LEU A 337 25.88 -5.89 9.39
C LEU A 337 26.72 -4.71 8.97
N GLU A 338 26.06 -3.59 8.73
CA GLU A 338 26.67 -2.31 8.40
C GLU A 338 26.65 -1.38 9.65
N ASP A 339 27.74 -0.63 9.87
CA ASP A 339 27.94 0.29 11.00
C ASP A 339 27.62 1.73 10.61
#